data_0a916b0b35bea5be0bc38715f9f381ae
#
_entry.id   0a916b0b35bea5be0bc38715f9f381ae
#
_cell.length_a   1.000
_cell.length_b   1.000
_cell.length_c   1.000
_cell.angle_alpha   90.00
_cell.angle_beta   90.00
_cell.angle_gamma   90.00
#
_symmetry.space_group_name_H-M   'P 1'
#
loop_
_entity.id
_entity.type
_entity.pdbx_description
1 polymer ?
#
loop_
_entity_poly.entity_id
_entity_poly.type
_entity_poly.pdbx_seq_one_letter_code
_entity_poly.pdbx_strand_id
1 'polypeptide(L)'
;PTERFRIHDRIRSYVVEVKDLPKGLQIVLSRAHRNFLRRLLENEVPEIYHGIVEIRSIAREPGQRAKVAVSATQQGIDPVGACVGQRGVRIQAIVRELHDEKIDVIEWNPDPAIYISKALSPARVSGVYLNHGKGDDKTAMVVVPEDQLSLAIGREGQNARLAAKLTGWRIDIMSVSEAASKALAQLRKDPSLAKLAEEEADTMVKVEALLQQKDEGRVLNLDDSNLIARFVDRVEKRGEVDRKVEEDARQAEIRKVRESIDPRAFQLSIFDVA
;
A
#
# COMPACT_ATOMS: atom_id res chain seq x y z
N PRO A 1 16.85 -20.23 3.43
CA PRO A 1 16.45 -20.79 2.12
C PRO A 1 15.48 -21.94 2.34
N THR A 2 14.29 -21.80 1.77
CA THR A 2 13.21 -22.79 1.88
C THR A 2 13.33 -23.87 0.80
N GLU A 3 14.04 -23.58 -0.30
CA GLU A 3 14.23 -24.49 -1.43
C GLU A 3 15.43 -25.43 -1.17
N ARG A 4 15.25 -26.71 -1.46
CA ARG A 4 16.29 -27.75 -1.38
C ARG A 4 16.47 -28.39 -2.74
N PHE A 5 17.71 -28.42 -3.24
CA PHE A 5 18.07 -29.01 -4.53
C PHE A 5 19.06 -30.16 -4.34
N ARG A 6 19.02 -31.12 -5.25
CA ARG A 6 19.97 -32.24 -5.30
C ARG A 6 20.93 -32.04 -6.47
N ILE A 7 22.06 -32.69 -6.40
CA ILE A 7 23.00 -32.74 -7.52
C ILE A 7 22.29 -33.37 -8.72
N HIS A 8 22.46 -32.79 -9.92
CA HIS A 8 21.79 -33.10 -11.18
C HIS A 8 20.36 -32.57 -11.32
N ASP A 9 19.79 -31.88 -10.35
CA ASP A 9 18.52 -31.19 -10.54
C ASP A 9 18.66 -30.06 -11.58
N ARG A 10 17.73 -30.00 -12.53
CA ARG A 10 17.62 -28.89 -13.48
C ARG A 10 16.75 -27.80 -12.85
N ILE A 11 17.33 -26.65 -12.60
CA ILE A 11 16.65 -25.52 -11.99
C ILE A 11 16.64 -24.30 -12.91
N ARG A 12 15.54 -23.56 -12.89
CA ARG A 12 15.47 -22.23 -13.51
C ARG A 12 16.01 -21.18 -12.53
N SER A 13 16.80 -20.25 -13.04
CA SER A 13 17.37 -19.19 -12.23
C SER A 13 17.44 -17.89 -13.03
N TYR A 14 17.42 -16.77 -12.34
CA TYR A 14 17.62 -15.45 -12.94
C TYR A 14 19.11 -15.11 -12.92
N VAL A 15 19.65 -14.68 -14.06
CA VAL A 15 21.02 -14.17 -14.14
C VAL A 15 21.02 -12.74 -13.60
N VAL A 16 21.62 -12.56 -12.41
CA VAL A 16 21.69 -11.24 -11.74
C VAL A 16 22.80 -10.41 -12.34
N GLU A 17 23.97 -11.05 -12.55
CA GLU A 17 25.18 -10.38 -12.97
C GLU A 17 26.13 -11.36 -13.66
N VAL A 18 26.88 -10.85 -14.63
CA VAL A 18 28.01 -11.54 -15.25
C VAL A 18 29.25 -10.69 -15.02
N LYS A 19 30.23 -11.23 -14.28
CA LYS A 19 31.51 -10.59 -13.98
C LYS A 19 32.59 -11.16 -14.84
N ASP A 20 33.40 -10.30 -15.45
CA ASP A 20 34.62 -10.69 -16.12
C ASP A 20 35.79 -10.58 -15.11
N LEU A 21 36.37 -11.73 -14.75
CA LEU A 21 37.45 -11.83 -13.80
C LEU A 21 38.70 -12.34 -14.49
N PRO A 22 39.90 -12.11 -13.97
CA PRO A 22 41.16 -12.62 -14.56
C PRO A 22 41.21 -14.12 -14.77
N LYS A 23 40.37 -14.87 -14.02
CA LYS A 23 40.27 -16.35 -14.11
C LYS A 23 39.10 -16.82 -14.99
N GLY A 24 38.40 -15.92 -15.70
CA GLY A 24 37.25 -16.21 -16.54
C GLY A 24 35.94 -15.61 -16.05
N LEU A 25 34.83 -15.87 -16.77
CA LEU A 25 33.52 -15.32 -16.47
C LEU A 25 32.90 -15.97 -15.22
N GLN A 26 32.43 -15.14 -14.31
CA GLN A 26 31.62 -15.54 -13.17
C GLN A 26 30.18 -15.14 -13.40
N ILE A 27 29.24 -16.10 -13.41
CA ILE A 27 27.82 -15.86 -13.57
C ILE A 27 27.14 -15.97 -12.21
N VAL A 28 26.51 -14.88 -11.76
CA VAL A 28 25.73 -14.85 -10.51
C VAL A 28 24.29 -15.16 -10.81
N LEU A 29 23.78 -16.25 -10.22
CA LEU A 29 22.41 -16.71 -10.39
C LEU A 29 21.61 -16.48 -9.10
N SER A 30 20.31 -16.19 -9.23
CA SER A 30 19.41 -16.03 -8.09
C SER A 30 18.00 -16.53 -8.41
N ARG A 31 17.41 -17.25 -7.45
CA ARG A 31 16.00 -17.58 -7.41
C ARG A 31 15.20 -16.67 -6.46
N ALA A 32 15.91 -15.94 -5.58
CA ALA A 32 15.34 -15.01 -4.62
C ALA A 32 15.06 -13.62 -5.22
N HIS A 33 15.67 -13.26 -6.35
CA HIS A 33 15.52 -11.95 -6.96
C HIS A 33 14.11 -11.73 -7.48
N ARG A 34 13.56 -10.51 -7.27
CA ARG A 34 12.18 -10.16 -7.71
C ARG A 34 11.96 -10.37 -9.21
N ASN A 35 12.98 -10.13 -10.02
CA ASN A 35 12.90 -10.31 -11.46
C ASN A 35 12.79 -11.78 -11.88
N PHE A 36 13.15 -12.74 -11.02
CA PHE A 36 12.89 -14.15 -11.29
C PHE A 36 11.38 -14.41 -11.38
N LEU A 37 10.59 -13.92 -10.42
CA LEU A 37 9.13 -14.01 -10.48
C LEU A 37 8.57 -13.27 -11.71
N ARG A 38 9.12 -12.10 -12.06
CA ARG A 38 8.72 -11.37 -13.28
C ARG A 38 8.91 -12.23 -14.52
N ARG A 39 10.06 -12.88 -14.70
CA ARG A 39 10.34 -13.75 -15.83
C ARG A 39 9.45 -14.99 -15.87
N LEU A 40 9.12 -15.56 -14.72
CA LEU A 40 8.17 -16.69 -14.67
C LEU A 40 6.77 -16.27 -15.14
N LEU A 41 6.31 -15.07 -14.71
CA LEU A 41 5.04 -14.50 -15.19
C LEU A 41 5.06 -14.22 -16.70
N GLU A 42 6.12 -13.61 -17.22
CA GLU A 42 6.29 -13.36 -18.67
C GLU A 42 6.26 -14.65 -19.49
N ASN A 43 6.81 -15.75 -18.97
CA ASN A 43 6.81 -17.04 -19.66
C ASN A 43 5.46 -17.78 -19.60
N GLU A 44 4.72 -17.64 -18.49
CA GLU A 44 3.48 -18.38 -18.25
C GLU A 44 2.24 -17.64 -18.74
N VAL A 45 2.30 -16.30 -18.84
CA VAL A 45 1.17 -15.42 -19.18
C VAL A 45 1.41 -14.75 -20.53
N PRO A 46 0.79 -15.26 -21.63
CA PRO A 46 0.98 -14.70 -22.97
C PRO A 46 0.61 -13.21 -23.05
N GLU A 47 -0.39 -12.77 -22.30
CA GLU A 47 -0.84 -11.38 -22.28
C GLU A 47 0.24 -10.43 -21.73
N ILE A 48 1.08 -10.91 -20.81
CA ILE A 48 2.26 -10.16 -20.32
C ILE A 48 3.35 -10.17 -21.38
N TYR A 49 3.62 -11.33 -21.99
CA TYR A 49 4.63 -11.44 -23.04
C TYR A 49 4.35 -10.52 -24.23
N HIS A 50 3.08 -10.38 -24.62
CA HIS A 50 2.65 -9.51 -25.73
C HIS A 50 2.41 -8.05 -25.31
N GLY A 51 2.65 -7.68 -24.05
CA GLY A 51 2.46 -6.31 -23.54
C GLY A 51 1.01 -5.85 -23.42
N ILE A 52 0.04 -6.77 -23.46
CA ILE A 52 -1.39 -6.50 -23.23
C ILE A 52 -1.65 -6.27 -21.73
N VAL A 53 -0.92 -6.99 -20.88
CA VAL A 53 -0.90 -6.82 -19.44
C VAL A 53 0.52 -6.41 -19.00
N GLU A 54 0.61 -5.42 -18.14
CA GLU A 54 1.88 -4.93 -17.60
C GLU A 54 2.02 -5.24 -16.11
N ILE A 55 3.21 -5.69 -15.71
CA ILE A 55 3.58 -5.81 -14.30
C ILE A 55 4.08 -4.45 -13.80
N ARG A 56 3.27 -3.77 -12.99
CA ARG A 56 3.55 -2.45 -12.43
C ARG A 56 4.54 -2.51 -11.25
N SER A 57 4.33 -3.44 -10.33
CA SER A 57 5.17 -3.59 -9.15
C SER A 57 5.19 -5.02 -8.65
N ILE A 58 6.27 -5.42 -7.99
CA ILE A 58 6.42 -6.70 -7.31
C ILE A 58 7.02 -6.48 -5.93
N ALA A 59 6.31 -6.93 -4.91
CA ALA A 59 6.81 -7.08 -3.55
C ALA A 59 6.90 -8.57 -3.23
N ARG A 60 8.10 -9.06 -2.84
CA ARG A 60 8.36 -10.49 -2.66
C ARG A 60 9.17 -10.75 -1.39
N GLU A 61 8.75 -11.72 -0.64
CA GLU A 61 9.50 -12.39 0.41
C GLU A 61 9.78 -13.81 -0.06
N PRO A 62 10.99 -14.07 -0.61
CA PRO A 62 11.29 -15.31 -1.31
C PRO A 62 11.05 -16.56 -0.45
N GLY A 63 10.38 -17.55 -1.02
CA GLY A 63 10.01 -18.79 -0.35
C GLY A 63 8.85 -18.70 0.63
N GLN A 64 8.18 -17.52 0.71
CA GLN A 64 7.02 -17.30 1.59
C GLN A 64 5.83 -16.78 0.80
N ARG A 65 5.88 -15.52 0.38
CA ARG A 65 4.77 -14.86 -0.31
C ARG A 65 5.24 -13.72 -1.20
N ALA A 66 4.53 -13.50 -2.29
CA ALA A 66 4.71 -12.35 -3.15
C ALA A 66 3.37 -11.67 -3.46
N LYS A 67 3.42 -10.36 -3.70
CA LYS A 67 2.31 -9.58 -4.26
C LYS A 67 2.77 -8.97 -5.57
N VAL A 68 1.94 -9.09 -6.60
CA VAL A 68 2.23 -8.61 -7.95
C VAL A 68 1.10 -7.68 -8.39
N ALA A 69 1.42 -6.44 -8.66
CA ALA A 69 0.47 -5.48 -9.21
C ALA A 69 0.54 -5.47 -10.73
N VAL A 70 -0.60 -5.64 -11.36
CA VAL A 70 -0.74 -5.71 -12.82
C VAL A 70 -1.80 -4.72 -13.32
N SER A 71 -1.61 -4.22 -14.53
CA SER A 71 -2.61 -3.39 -15.22
C SER A 71 -2.77 -3.82 -16.67
N ALA A 72 -3.97 -3.66 -17.22
CA ALA A 72 -4.19 -3.82 -18.65
C ALA A 72 -3.81 -2.53 -19.40
N THR A 73 -3.26 -2.70 -20.62
CA THR A 73 -2.97 -1.58 -21.53
C THR A 73 -4.17 -1.26 -22.44
N GLN A 74 -5.14 -2.17 -22.50
CA GLN A 74 -6.34 -2.04 -23.33
C GLN A 74 -7.60 -2.17 -22.47
N GLN A 75 -8.66 -1.45 -22.84
CA GLN A 75 -9.96 -1.57 -22.18
C GLN A 75 -10.59 -2.95 -22.41
N GLY A 76 -11.32 -3.44 -21.40
CA GLY A 76 -12.04 -4.71 -21.49
C GLY A 76 -11.19 -5.95 -21.18
N ILE A 77 -9.92 -5.79 -20.88
CA ILE A 77 -9.04 -6.90 -20.47
C ILE A 77 -9.01 -6.94 -18.93
N ASP A 78 -9.26 -8.13 -18.36
CA ASP A 78 -9.02 -8.41 -16.95
C ASP A 78 -7.56 -8.81 -16.73
N PRO A 79 -6.71 -7.94 -16.18
CA PRO A 79 -5.30 -8.23 -16.00
C PRO A 79 -5.04 -9.28 -14.92
N VAL A 80 -5.92 -9.36 -13.91
CA VAL A 80 -5.80 -10.35 -12.82
C VAL A 80 -6.20 -11.72 -13.33
N GLY A 81 -7.34 -11.82 -14.02
CA GLY A 81 -7.81 -13.07 -14.60
C GLY A 81 -6.83 -13.64 -15.62
N ALA A 82 -6.19 -12.80 -16.43
CA ALA A 82 -5.14 -13.23 -17.38
C ALA A 82 -3.96 -13.91 -16.66
N CYS A 83 -3.49 -13.33 -15.56
CA CYS A 83 -2.37 -13.86 -14.76
C CYS A 83 -2.73 -15.12 -13.98
N VAL A 84 -3.94 -15.15 -13.41
CA VAL A 84 -4.42 -16.30 -12.63
C VAL A 84 -4.73 -17.49 -13.53
N GLY A 85 -5.34 -17.23 -14.68
CA GLY A 85 -5.79 -18.26 -15.64
C GLY A 85 -7.04 -19.00 -15.18
N GLN A 86 -7.62 -19.80 -16.07
CA GLN A 86 -8.81 -20.59 -15.74
C GLN A 86 -8.54 -21.50 -14.53
N ARG A 87 -9.38 -21.38 -13.49
CA ARG A 87 -9.24 -22.15 -12.24
C ARG A 87 -7.86 -22.04 -11.58
N GLY A 88 -7.13 -20.95 -11.86
CA GLY A 88 -5.81 -20.72 -11.27
C GLY A 88 -4.66 -21.51 -11.86
N VAL A 89 -4.83 -22.16 -13.03
CA VAL A 89 -3.81 -23.07 -13.59
C VAL A 89 -2.48 -22.36 -13.82
N ARG A 90 -2.49 -21.13 -14.37
CA ARG A 90 -1.26 -20.38 -14.67
C ARG A 90 -0.50 -20.01 -13.40
N ILE A 91 -1.19 -19.37 -12.44
CA ILE A 91 -0.53 -18.95 -11.20
C ILE A 91 -0.04 -20.15 -10.38
N GLN A 92 -0.77 -21.28 -10.40
CA GLN A 92 -0.36 -22.51 -9.72
C GLN A 92 0.88 -23.16 -10.36
N ALA A 93 1.10 -23.00 -11.67
CA ALA A 93 2.33 -23.45 -12.31
C ALA A 93 3.54 -22.69 -11.77
N ILE A 94 3.40 -21.36 -11.59
CA ILE A 94 4.46 -20.51 -11.02
C ILE A 94 4.69 -20.83 -9.54
N VAL A 95 3.61 -21.00 -8.77
CA VAL A 95 3.69 -21.37 -7.33
C VAL A 95 4.46 -22.68 -7.15
N ARG A 96 4.20 -23.69 -8.00
CA ARG A 96 4.93 -24.97 -8.00
C ARG A 96 6.41 -24.81 -8.36
N GLU A 97 6.72 -23.97 -9.37
CA GLU A 97 8.12 -23.65 -9.70
C GLU A 97 8.87 -22.99 -8.54
N LEU A 98 8.16 -22.18 -7.72
CA LEU A 98 8.70 -21.48 -6.56
C LEU A 98 8.58 -22.25 -5.23
N HIS A 99 8.34 -23.57 -5.28
CA HIS A 99 8.22 -24.44 -4.11
C HIS A 99 7.20 -23.92 -3.08
N ASP A 100 5.95 -23.72 -3.55
CA ASP A 100 4.79 -23.30 -2.76
C ASP A 100 4.83 -21.86 -2.22
N GLU A 101 5.67 -20.99 -2.78
CA GLU A 101 5.61 -19.55 -2.52
C GLU A 101 4.24 -19.00 -2.97
N LYS A 102 3.47 -18.44 -2.03
CA LYS A 102 2.13 -17.90 -2.31
C LYS A 102 2.24 -16.61 -3.13
N ILE A 103 1.39 -16.47 -4.15
CA ILE A 103 1.40 -15.29 -5.03
C ILE A 103 0.01 -14.67 -5.06
N ASP A 104 -0.10 -13.42 -4.61
CA ASP A 104 -1.30 -12.59 -4.74
C ASP A 104 -1.15 -11.68 -5.97
N VAL A 105 -2.04 -11.82 -6.94
CA VAL A 105 -2.12 -10.93 -8.10
C VAL A 105 -3.16 -9.86 -7.82
N ILE A 106 -2.78 -8.60 -8.00
CA ILE A 106 -3.55 -7.42 -7.61
C ILE A 106 -3.65 -6.49 -8.80
N GLU A 107 -4.83 -5.99 -9.07
CA GLU A 107 -5.02 -4.96 -10.09
C GLU A 107 -4.45 -3.63 -9.59
N TRP A 108 -3.52 -3.07 -10.35
CA TRP A 108 -2.98 -1.74 -10.09
C TRP A 108 -4.03 -0.65 -10.37
N ASN A 109 -4.02 0.40 -9.57
CA ASN A 109 -4.88 1.56 -9.79
C ASN A 109 -4.06 2.85 -9.64
N PRO A 110 -4.31 3.89 -10.46
CA PRO A 110 -3.63 5.19 -10.33
C PRO A 110 -4.00 5.93 -9.04
N ASP A 111 -5.20 5.69 -8.51
CA ASP A 111 -5.61 6.21 -7.21
C ASP A 111 -4.92 5.41 -6.08
N PRO A 112 -4.07 6.05 -5.26
CA PRO A 112 -3.34 5.35 -4.21
C PRO A 112 -4.26 4.71 -3.17
N ALA A 113 -5.40 5.33 -2.83
CA ALA A 113 -6.33 4.78 -1.84
C ALA A 113 -6.95 3.47 -2.33
N ILE A 114 -7.39 3.44 -3.58
CA ILE A 114 -7.92 2.23 -4.23
C ILE A 114 -6.82 1.17 -4.34
N TYR A 115 -5.61 1.57 -4.73
CA TYR A 115 -4.49 0.65 -4.89
C TYR A 115 -4.08 0.00 -3.56
N ILE A 116 -3.99 0.79 -2.48
CA ILE A 116 -3.67 0.29 -1.13
C ILE A 116 -4.77 -0.67 -0.64
N SER A 117 -6.05 -0.32 -0.84
CA SER A 117 -7.16 -1.20 -0.50
C SER A 117 -7.05 -2.56 -1.20
N LYS A 118 -6.78 -2.57 -2.52
CA LYS A 118 -6.56 -3.81 -3.30
C LYS A 118 -5.30 -4.56 -2.85
N ALA A 119 -4.23 -3.84 -2.49
CA ALA A 119 -2.96 -4.43 -2.06
C ALA A 119 -3.08 -5.19 -0.73
N LEU A 120 -4.05 -4.87 0.11
CA LEU A 120 -4.32 -5.58 1.36
C LEU A 120 -5.17 -6.85 1.18
N SER A 121 -5.62 -7.14 -0.05
CA SER A 121 -6.28 -8.42 -0.34
C SER A 121 -5.50 -9.61 0.30
N PRO A 122 -6.22 -10.63 0.86
CA PRO A 122 -7.65 -10.87 0.77
C PRO A 122 -8.51 -10.15 1.83
N ALA A 123 -7.94 -9.30 2.69
CA ALA A 123 -8.70 -8.56 3.69
C ALA A 123 -9.63 -7.51 3.03
N ARG A 124 -10.81 -7.36 3.60
CA ARG A 124 -11.74 -6.30 3.22
C ARG A 124 -11.37 -5.01 3.95
N VAL A 125 -11.37 -3.90 3.24
CA VAL A 125 -11.03 -2.57 3.75
C VAL A 125 -12.29 -1.72 3.79
N SER A 126 -12.55 -1.04 4.91
CA SER A 126 -13.67 -0.12 5.10
C SER A 126 -13.36 1.29 4.60
N GLY A 127 -12.11 1.74 4.78
CA GLY A 127 -11.67 3.07 4.36
C GLY A 127 -10.15 3.16 4.28
N VAL A 128 -9.67 4.04 3.39
CA VAL A 128 -8.24 4.39 3.26
C VAL A 128 -8.14 5.90 3.23
N TYR A 129 -7.36 6.46 4.15
CA TYR A 129 -7.16 7.90 4.30
C TYR A 129 -5.68 8.22 4.13
N LEU A 130 -5.39 9.06 3.15
CA LEU A 130 -4.03 9.39 2.76
C LEU A 130 -3.52 10.60 3.54
N ASN A 131 -2.32 10.49 4.07
CA ASN A 131 -1.63 11.59 4.71
C ASN A 131 -0.27 11.80 4.05
N HIS A 132 -0.10 12.97 3.45
CA HIS A 132 1.15 13.42 2.89
C HIS A 132 1.89 14.23 3.96
N GLY A 133 2.89 13.61 4.57
CA GLY A 133 3.78 14.28 5.52
C GLY A 133 4.74 15.27 4.83
N LYS A 134 5.60 15.92 5.62
CA LYS A 134 6.64 16.79 5.06
C LYS A 134 7.66 15.94 4.27
N GLY A 135 7.85 16.27 2.99
CA GLY A 135 8.77 15.55 2.10
C GLY A 135 8.13 14.30 1.47
N ASP A 136 8.88 13.21 1.39
CA ASP A 136 8.44 11.93 0.79
C ASP A 136 7.71 10.98 1.77
N ASP A 137 7.38 11.45 2.98
CA ASP A 137 6.71 10.63 3.99
C ASP A 137 5.21 10.48 3.66
N LYS A 138 4.89 9.38 2.99
CA LYS A 138 3.53 9.02 2.56
C LYS A 138 2.98 7.96 3.50
N THR A 139 1.99 8.34 4.30
CA THR A 139 1.33 7.43 5.24
C THR A 139 -0.14 7.26 4.87
N ALA A 140 -0.63 6.04 4.86
CA ALA A 140 -2.03 5.71 4.66
C ALA A 140 -2.58 5.08 5.94
N MET A 141 -3.62 5.69 6.50
CA MET A 141 -4.42 5.09 7.55
C MET A 141 -5.47 4.19 6.89
N VAL A 142 -5.46 2.91 7.21
CA VAL A 142 -6.38 1.93 6.66
C VAL A 142 -7.28 1.39 7.76
N VAL A 143 -8.58 1.57 7.57
CA VAL A 143 -9.60 1.12 8.51
C VAL A 143 -10.22 -0.17 7.97
N VAL A 144 -10.25 -1.19 8.81
CA VAL A 144 -10.81 -2.50 8.48
C VAL A 144 -11.85 -2.94 9.52
N PRO A 145 -12.83 -3.78 9.14
CA PRO A 145 -13.71 -4.42 10.10
C PRO A 145 -12.92 -5.22 11.14
N GLU A 146 -13.45 -5.38 12.34
CA GLU A 146 -12.79 -6.07 13.44
C GLU A 146 -12.35 -7.50 13.06
N ASP A 147 -13.23 -8.23 12.37
CA ASP A 147 -12.98 -9.60 11.89
C ASP A 147 -11.90 -9.67 10.81
N GLN A 148 -11.55 -8.55 10.18
CA GLN A 148 -10.56 -8.47 9.10
C GLN A 148 -9.18 -8.01 9.57
N LEU A 149 -9.05 -7.48 10.79
CA LEU A 149 -7.82 -6.88 11.30
C LEU A 149 -6.63 -7.85 11.22
N SER A 150 -6.80 -9.06 11.77
CA SER A 150 -5.76 -10.09 11.74
C SER A 150 -5.37 -10.51 10.32
N LEU A 151 -6.35 -10.55 9.40
CA LEU A 151 -6.13 -10.90 8.01
C LEU A 151 -5.41 -9.78 7.26
N ALA A 152 -5.77 -8.52 7.53
CA ALA A 152 -5.13 -7.34 6.95
C ALA A 152 -3.67 -7.22 7.35
N ILE A 153 -3.36 -7.45 8.63
CA ILE A 153 -1.98 -7.49 9.15
C ILE A 153 -1.23 -8.72 8.59
N GLY A 154 -1.89 -9.88 8.64
CA GLY A 154 -1.32 -11.17 8.26
C GLY A 154 -0.34 -11.72 9.31
N ARG A 155 0.09 -12.97 9.10
CA ARG A 155 1.06 -13.61 9.99
C ARG A 155 2.36 -12.80 10.04
N GLU A 156 2.82 -12.46 11.24
CA GLU A 156 4.04 -11.66 11.47
C GLU A 156 4.05 -10.31 10.70
N GLY A 157 2.87 -9.76 10.40
CA GLY A 157 2.75 -8.51 9.63
C GLY A 157 3.06 -8.64 8.13
N GLN A 158 3.11 -9.86 7.60
CA GLN A 158 3.54 -10.12 6.23
C GLN A 158 2.64 -9.46 5.18
N ASN A 159 1.32 -9.53 5.36
CA ASN A 159 0.40 -8.95 4.38
C ASN A 159 0.53 -7.42 4.32
N ALA A 160 0.55 -6.76 5.49
CA ALA A 160 0.76 -5.30 5.58
C ALA A 160 2.12 -4.87 5.04
N ARG A 161 3.19 -5.59 5.39
CA ARG A 161 4.57 -5.29 4.94
C ARG A 161 4.73 -5.44 3.42
N LEU A 162 4.15 -6.47 2.83
CA LEU A 162 4.16 -6.65 1.37
C LEU A 162 3.32 -5.60 0.66
N ALA A 163 2.15 -5.24 1.21
CA ALA A 163 1.32 -4.16 0.67
C ALA A 163 2.05 -2.82 0.71
N ALA A 164 2.72 -2.49 1.81
CA ALA A 164 3.53 -1.28 1.94
C ALA A 164 4.68 -1.24 0.90
N LYS A 165 5.43 -2.35 0.76
CA LYS A 165 6.50 -2.46 -0.26
C LYS A 165 5.97 -2.37 -1.70
N LEU A 166 4.76 -2.89 -1.95
CA LEU A 166 4.15 -2.90 -3.28
C LEU A 166 3.70 -1.51 -3.71
N THR A 167 3.08 -0.77 -2.78
CA THR A 167 2.47 0.54 -3.03
C THR A 167 3.43 1.71 -2.83
N GLY A 168 4.50 1.51 -2.06
CA GLY A 168 5.43 2.57 -1.67
C GLY A 168 4.87 3.52 -0.60
N TRP A 169 3.80 3.11 0.11
CA TRP A 169 3.20 3.84 1.21
C TRP A 169 3.48 3.17 2.55
N ARG A 170 3.68 3.95 3.58
CA ARG A 170 3.60 3.45 4.95
C ARG A 170 2.13 3.21 5.28
N ILE A 171 1.78 2.00 5.70
CA ILE A 171 0.40 1.58 5.93
C ILE A 171 0.21 1.35 7.43
N ASP A 172 -0.67 2.15 8.04
CA ASP A 172 -1.09 2.01 9.43
C ASP A 172 -2.50 1.40 9.43
N ILE A 173 -2.64 0.15 9.87
CA ILE A 173 -3.90 -0.59 9.87
C ILE A 173 -4.51 -0.53 11.26
N MET A 174 -5.80 -0.20 11.32
CA MET A 174 -6.57 -0.19 12.57
C MET A 174 -7.98 -0.70 12.35
N SER A 175 -8.60 -1.16 13.41
CA SER A 175 -10.00 -1.55 13.41
C SER A 175 -10.93 -0.32 13.33
N VAL A 176 -12.19 -0.55 12.96
CA VAL A 176 -13.21 0.50 12.94
C VAL A 176 -13.36 1.15 14.33
N SER A 177 -13.29 0.38 15.42
CA SER A 177 -13.40 0.89 16.79
C SER A 177 -12.19 1.76 17.18
N GLU A 178 -10.97 1.31 16.86
CA GLU A 178 -9.76 2.07 17.12
C GLU A 178 -9.75 3.39 16.34
N ALA A 179 -10.18 3.35 15.07
CA ALA A 179 -10.32 4.53 14.24
C ALA A 179 -11.35 5.52 14.82
N ALA A 180 -12.48 5.01 15.32
CA ALA A 180 -13.51 5.83 15.94
C ALA A 180 -13.03 6.49 17.23
N SER A 181 -12.32 5.77 18.10
CA SER A 181 -11.73 6.33 19.32
C SER A 181 -10.74 7.45 19.00
N LYS A 182 -9.93 7.25 17.94
CA LYS A 182 -9.00 8.27 17.44
C LYS A 182 -9.73 9.50 16.88
N ALA A 183 -10.77 9.28 16.07
CA ALA A 183 -11.60 10.34 15.48
C ALA A 183 -12.30 11.17 16.56
N LEU A 184 -12.87 10.55 17.60
CA LEU A 184 -13.45 11.23 18.75
C LEU A 184 -12.42 12.09 19.51
N ALA A 185 -11.23 11.55 19.73
CA ALA A 185 -10.15 12.30 20.38
C ALA A 185 -9.66 13.48 19.53
N GLN A 186 -9.66 13.33 18.20
CA GLN A 186 -9.28 14.38 17.26
C GLN A 186 -10.31 15.51 17.25
N LEU A 187 -11.62 15.20 17.14
CA LEU A 187 -12.70 16.19 17.20
C LEU A 187 -12.68 17.03 18.49
N ARG A 188 -12.26 16.45 19.62
CA ARG A 188 -12.14 17.16 20.90
C ARG A 188 -10.92 18.04 21.02
N LYS A 189 -9.83 17.74 20.31
CA LYS A 189 -8.54 18.41 20.44
C LYS A 189 -8.29 19.45 19.35
N ASP A 190 -8.87 19.29 18.18
CA ASP A 190 -8.56 20.10 17.01
C ASP A 190 -9.60 21.22 16.84
N PRO A 191 -9.23 22.49 17.06
CA PRO A 191 -10.15 23.61 16.89
C PRO A 191 -10.65 23.79 15.45
N SER A 192 -9.90 23.33 14.46
CA SER A 192 -10.31 23.41 13.05
C SER A 192 -11.56 22.56 12.76
N LEU A 193 -11.77 21.50 13.55
CA LEU A 193 -12.90 20.59 13.44
C LEU A 193 -14.08 20.95 14.36
N ALA A 194 -14.05 22.12 15.04
CA ALA A 194 -15.10 22.51 15.99
C ALA A 194 -16.51 22.53 15.37
N LYS A 195 -16.65 23.03 14.14
CA LYS A 195 -17.95 23.02 13.43
C LYS A 195 -18.46 21.61 13.18
N LEU A 196 -17.56 20.69 12.76
CA LEU A 196 -17.90 19.30 12.56
C LEU A 196 -18.26 18.61 13.88
N ALA A 197 -17.59 18.96 14.96
CA ALA A 197 -17.91 18.44 16.29
C ALA A 197 -19.31 18.86 16.76
N GLU A 198 -19.74 20.11 16.45
CA GLU A 198 -21.10 20.57 16.72
C GLU A 198 -22.14 19.84 15.85
N GLU A 199 -21.87 19.68 14.55
CA GLU A 199 -22.74 18.95 13.61
C GLU A 199 -22.89 17.46 13.98
N GLU A 200 -21.85 16.85 14.50
CA GLU A 200 -21.80 15.43 14.84
C GLU A 200 -22.04 15.13 16.33
N ALA A 201 -22.41 16.11 17.14
CA ALA A 201 -22.52 15.96 18.59
C ALA A 201 -23.39 14.76 19.01
N ASP A 202 -24.57 14.59 18.40
CA ASP A 202 -25.46 13.46 18.66
C ASP A 202 -24.88 12.11 18.20
N THR A 203 -24.09 12.13 17.11
CA THR A 203 -23.45 10.92 16.59
C THR A 203 -22.26 10.55 17.49
N MET A 204 -21.50 11.51 18.00
CA MET A 204 -20.41 11.28 18.93
C MET A 204 -20.88 10.56 20.19
N VAL A 205 -21.99 11.01 20.79
CA VAL A 205 -22.57 10.37 21.99
C VAL A 205 -22.96 8.91 21.69
N LYS A 206 -23.59 8.66 20.53
CA LYS A 206 -23.96 7.29 20.13
C LYS A 206 -22.73 6.41 19.90
N VAL A 207 -21.71 6.93 19.21
CA VAL A 207 -20.47 6.20 18.94
C VAL A 207 -19.74 5.88 20.25
N GLU A 208 -19.64 6.83 21.19
CA GLU A 208 -19.06 6.58 22.51
C GLU A 208 -19.79 5.50 23.28
N ALA A 209 -21.13 5.53 23.29
CA ALA A 209 -21.93 4.50 23.95
C ALA A 209 -21.71 3.12 23.32
N LEU A 210 -21.58 3.03 21.98
CA LEU A 210 -21.30 1.78 21.27
C LEU A 210 -19.90 1.24 21.57
N LEU A 211 -18.89 2.13 21.63
CA LEU A 211 -17.53 1.74 21.98
C LEU A 211 -17.45 1.23 23.42
N GLN A 212 -18.11 1.90 24.37
CA GLN A 212 -18.21 1.43 25.76
C GLN A 212 -18.88 0.07 25.86
N GLN A 213 -20.01 -0.14 25.16
CA GLN A 213 -20.70 -1.44 25.14
C GLN A 213 -19.80 -2.55 24.55
N LYS A 214 -18.98 -2.22 23.55
CA LYS A 214 -18.00 -3.16 23.00
C LYS A 214 -16.92 -3.51 24.02
N ASP A 215 -16.39 -2.53 24.75
CA ASP A 215 -15.38 -2.76 25.80
C ASP A 215 -15.94 -3.60 26.95
N GLU A 216 -17.24 -3.51 27.22
CA GLU A 216 -17.99 -4.38 28.16
C GLU A 216 -18.26 -5.79 27.58
N GLY A 217 -17.81 -6.09 26.35
CA GLY A 217 -17.91 -7.41 25.71
C GLY A 217 -19.14 -7.63 24.82
N ARG A 218 -19.92 -6.58 24.52
CA ARG A 218 -21.03 -6.69 23.57
C ARG A 218 -20.49 -6.74 22.13
N VAL A 219 -21.00 -7.69 21.36
CA VAL A 219 -20.73 -7.75 19.92
C VAL A 219 -21.56 -6.69 19.21
N LEU A 220 -20.89 -5.80 18.47
CA LEU A 220 -21.55 -4.79 17.63
C LEU A 220 -22.29 -5.48 16.48
N ASN A 221 -23.51 -5.06 16.21
CA ASN A 221 -24.24 -5.50 15.03
C ASN A 221 -23.75 -4.77 13.77
N LEU A 222 -24.29 -5.16 12.60
CA LEU A 222 -23.87 -4.58 11.32
C LEU A 222 -24.22 -3.08 11.23
N ASP A 223 -25.38 -2.67 11.77
CA ASP A 223 -25.83 -1.27 11.74
C ASP A 223 -24.95 -0.40 12.64
N ASP A 224 -24.60 -0.89 13.84
CA ASP A 224 -23.66 -0.23 14.75
C ASP A 224 -22.31 -0.04 14.09
N SER A 225 -21.79 -1.09 13.46
CA SER A 225 -20.50 -1.05 12.74
C SER A 225 -20.51 -0.07 11.56
N ASN A 226 -21.62 -0.03 10.81
CA ASN A 226 -21.80 0.90 9.71
C ASN A 226 -21.92 2.35 10.19
N LEU A 227 -22.58 2.60 11.32
CA LEU A 227 -22.68 3.94 11.91
C LEU A 227 -21.29 4.44 12.33
N ILE A 228 -20.52 3.60 13.01
CA ILE A 228 -19.15 3.93 13.42
C ILE A 228 -18.27 4.20 12.18
N ALA A 229 -18.33 3.34 11.16
CA ALA A 229 -17.54 3.50 9.95
C ALA A 229 -17.87 4.80 9.19
N ARG A 230 -19.16 5.18 9.11
CA ARG A 230 -19.59 6.45 8.51
C ARG A 230 -19.13 7.66 9.30
N PHE A 231 -19.14 7.57 10.62
CA PHE A 231 -18.62 8.62 11.49
C PHE A 231 -17.14 8.83 11.24
N VAL A 232 -16.33 7.77 11.25
CA VAL A 232 -14.89 7.82 10.94
C VAL A 232 -14.65 8.43 9.56
N ASP A 233 -15.40 7.99 8.55
CA ASP A 233 -15.25 8.48 7.17
C ASP A 233 -15.50 10.00 7.05
N ARG A 234 -16.49 10.54 7.78
CA ARG A 234 -16.78 11.97 7.78
C ARG A 234 -15.66 12.78 8.45
N VAL A 235 -15.18 12.31 9.60
CA VAL A 235 -14.12 13.00 10.34
C VAL A 235 -12.81 13.01 9.54
N GLU A 236 -12.42 11.86 9.00
CA GLU A 236 -11.15 11.75 8.28
C GLU A 236 -11.17 12.50 6.95
N LYS A 237 -12.28 12.44 6.18
CA LYS A 237 -12.42 13.21 4.93
C LYS A 237 -12.39 14.71 5.17
N ARG A 238 -13.02 15.18 6.25
CA ARG A 238 -12.96 16.60 6.60
C ARG A 238 -11.54 17.01 6.97
N GLY A 239 -10.86 16.20 7.79
CA GLY A 239 -9.47 16.43 8.14
C GLY A 239 -8.52 16.38 6.95
N GLU A 240 -8.78 15.56 5.93
CA GLU A 240 -8.01 15.57 4.66
C GLU A 240 -8.20 16.88 3.88
N VAL A 241 -9.44 17.38 3.78
CA VAL A 241 -9.73 18.63 3.11
C VAL A 241 -9.05 19.80 3.80
N ASP A 242 -9.17 19.88 5.13
CA ASP A 242 -8.59 20.98 5.90
C ASP A 242 -7.06 20.96 5.82
N ARG A 243 -6.42 19.79 5.93
CA ARG A 243 -4.96 19.64 5.74
C ARG A 243 -4.51 20.06 4.35
N LYS A 244 -5.27 19.72 3.31
CA LYS A 244 -4.95 20.09 1.92
C LYS A 244 -5.05 21.59 1.71
N VAL A 245 -6.06 22.25 2.29
CA VAL A 245 -6.22 23.71 2.24
C VAL A 245 -5.06 24.41 2.96
N GLU A 246 -4.62 23.90 4.13
CA GLU A 246 -3.47 24.42 4.85
C GLU A 246 -2.15 24.25 4.07
N GLU A 247 -1.98 23.11 3.43
CA GLU A 247 -0.79 22.82 2.62
C GLU A 247 -0.73 23.71 1.38
N ASP A 248 -1.85 23.88 0.67
CA ASP A 248 -1.96 24.77 -0.50
C ASP A 248 -1.69 26.24 -0.10
N ALA A 249 -2.23 26.69 1.04
CA ALA A 249 -1.98 28.03 1.58
C ALA A 249 -0.50 28.23 1.91
N ARG A 250 0.12 27.24 2.56
CA ARG A 250 1.55 27.27 2.90
C ARG A 250 2.44 27.25 1.65
N GLN A 251 2.10 26.47 0.64
CA GLN A 251 2.86 26.45 -0.63
C GLN A 251 2.73 27.79 -1.35
N ALA A 252 1.54 28.40 -1.33
CA ALA A 252 1.32 29.73 -1.89
C ALA A 252 2.16 30.81 -1.16
N GLU A 253 2.29 30.70 0.16
CA GLU A 253 3.13 31.62 0.95
C GLU A 253 4.63 31.43 0.65
N ILE A 254 5.10 30.19 0.59
CA ILE A 254 6.48 29.85 0.18
C ILE A 254 6.78 30.38 -1.22
N ARG A 255 5.83 30.26 -2.15
CA ARG A 255 5.97 30.78 -3.50
C ARG A 255 6.10 32.29 -3.51
N LYS A 256 5.25 33.00 -2.76
CA LYS A 256 5.34 34.48 -2.59
C LYS A 256 6.69 34.92 -2.01
N VAL A 257 7.17 34.21 -0.98
CA VAL A 257 8.48 34.48 -0.39
C VAL A 257 9.61 34.23 -1.41
N ARG A 258 9.54 33.13 -2.16
CA ARG A 258 10.53 32.86 -3.24
C ARG A 258 10.53 33.92 -4.34
N GLU A 259 9.37 34.39 -4.73
CA GLU A 259 9.22 35.44 -5.75
C GLU A 259 9.67 36.81 -5.24
N SER A 260 9.63 37.04 -3.91
CA SER A 260 10.12 38.30 -3.27
C SER A 260 11.63 38.32 -3.01
N ILE A 261 12.33 37.18 -3.08
CA ILE A 261 13.77 37.10 -2.92
C ILE A 261 14.44 37.52 -4.25
N ASP A 262 15.07 38.67 -4.24
CA ASP A 262 15.88 39.15 -5.40
C ASP A 262 17.04 38.17 -5.64
N PRO A 263 17.10 37.53 -6.82
CA PRO A 263 18.21 36.62 -7.16
C PRO A 263 19.59 37.27 -7.07
N ARG A 264 19.66 38.63 -7.14
CA ARG A 264 20.89 39.40 -7.04
C ARG A 264 21.41 39.56 -5.60
N ALA A 265 20.57 39.36 -4.59
CA ALA A 265 20.97 39.44 -3.20
C ALA A 265 21.87 38.26 -2.74
N PHE A 266 21.97 37.20 -3.54
CA PHE A 266 22.78 36.00 -3.26
C PHE A 266 24.07 35.92 -4.11
N GLN A 267 24.44 36.95 -4.85
CA GLN A 267 25.79 37.07 -5.39
C GLN A 267 26.75 37.50 -4.28
N LEU A 268 27.09 36.57 -3.40
CA LEU A 268 28.32 36.63 -2.63
C LEU A 268 29.46 36.62 -3.63
N SER A 269 30.17 37.73 -3.75
CA SER A 269 31.37 37.83 -4.60
C SER A 269 32.40 36.83 -4.04
N ILE A 270 32.76 35.84 -4.86
CA ILE A 270 33.87 34.88 -4.60
C ILE A 270 35.22 35.60 -4.49
N PHE A 271 35.25 36.92 -4.56
CA PHE A 271 36.45 37.75 -4.62
C PHE A 271 36.86 38.42 -3.32
N ASP A 272 36.15 38.21 -2.18
CA ASP A 272 36.51 38.83 -0.90
C ASP A 272 37.14 37.84 0.11
N VAL A 273 37.92 36.86 -0.37
CA VAL A 273 38.85 36.09 0.47
C VAL A 273 40.20 36.07 -0.21
N ALA A 274 41.00 37.13 0.05
CA ALA A 274 42.42 37.16 -0.13
C ALA A 274 43.08 37.31 1.23
#